data_77e37157457cb343ef947ab120205eff
#
_entry.id   77e37157457cb343ef947ab120205eff
#
_cell.length_a   1.000
_cell.length_b   1.000
_cell.length_c   1.000
_cell.angle_alpha   90.00
_cell.angle_beta   90.00
_cell.angle_gamma   90.00
#
_symmetry.space_group_name_H-M   'P 1'
#
loop_
_entity.id
_entity.type
_entity.pdbx_description
1 polymer ?
#
loop_
_entity_poly.entity_id
_entity_poly.type
_entity_poly.pdbx_seq_one_letter_code
_entity_poly.pdbx_strand_id
1 'polypeptide(L)'
;MLHSICQQIWKTQQWPQDWKRSVFIPIPKKGNAKECSNYLTVALISHTSIVILKILQAKLQQYVNHELPEVQAGFRKARGTTDQINNIHWIIKKAKEFQKNIYFCFLDYDKAFDYVDHKKLWKILKEMVTPDHLTCLLRNLYAGLESNS
;
A
#
# COMPACT_ATOMS: atom_id res chain seq x y z
N MET A 1 -5.19 27.36 7.37
CA MET A 1 -3.77 27.04 7.20
C MET A 1 -3.54 25.69 6.51
N LEU A 2 -3.90 24.53 7.07
CA LEU A 2 -3.67 23.20 6.43
C LEU A 2 -4.32 23.09 5.05
N HIS A 3 -5.56 23.52 4.88
CA HIS A 3 -6.27 23.52 3.59
C HIS A 3 -5.50 24.31 2.50
N SER A 4 -4.99 25.48 2.85
CA SER A 4 -4.19 26.32 1.92
C SER A 4 -2.90 25.59 1.49
N ILE A 5 -2.22 24.91 2.42
CA ILE A 5 -1.01 24.14 2.11
C ILE A 5 -1.36 22.95 1.19
N CYS A 6 -2.44 22.23 1.47
CA CYS A 6 -2.90 21.13 0.60
C CYS A 6 -3.24 21.62 -0.81
N GLN A 7 -3.89 22.78 -0.93
CA GLN A 7 -4.18 23.39 -2.23
C GLN A 7 -2.89 23.82 -2.96
N GLN A 8 -1.90 24.36 -2.24
CA GLN A 8 -0.62 24.73 -2.82
C GLN A 8 0.12 23.49 -3.33
N ILE A 9 0.23 22.41 -2.53
CA ILE A 9 0.84 21.14 -2.95
C ILE A 9 0.13 20.60 -4.19
N TRP A 10 -1.20 20.63 -4.20
CA TRP A 10 -1.98 20.19 -5.34
C TRP A 10 -1.68 20.98 -6.60
N LYS A 11 -1.59 22.31 -6.50
CA LYS A 11 -1.34 23.20 -7.65
C LYS A 11 0.11 23.15 -8.14
N THR A 12 1.07 23.17 -7.22
CA THR A 12 2.50 23.28 -7.56
C THR A 12 3.18 21.92 -7.73
N GLN A 13 2.55 20.84 -7.26
CA GLN A 13 3.10 19.48 -7.18
C GLN A 13 4.40 19.40 -6.36
N GLN A 14 4.66 20.40 -5.55
CA GLN A 14 5.85 20.47 -4.69
C GLN A 14 5.46 20.11 -3.26
N TRP A 15 6.19 19.17 -2.68
CA TRP A 15 6.03 18.79 -1.29
C TRP A 15 6.95 19.59 -0.40
N PRO A 16 6.49 20.08 0.77
CA PRO A 16 7.37 20.63 1.78
C PRO A 16 8.44 19.61 2.19
N GLN A 17 9.68 20.07 2.38
CA GLN A 17 10.80 19.18 2.69
C GLN A 17 10.56 18.37 3.99
N ASP A 18 9.99 19.02 5.01
CA ASP A 18 9.68 18.36 6.28
C ASP A 18 8.60 17.28 6.14
N TRP A 19 7.80 17.31 5.09
CA TRP A 19 6.76 16.32 4.83
C TRP A 19 7.28 15.08 4.09
N LYS A 20 8.44 15.18 3.49
CA LYS A 20 9.17 14.08 2.85
C LYS A 20 10.03 13.30 3.85
N ARG A 21 10.31 13.89 5.01
CA ARG A 21 11.14 13.24 6.03
C ARG A 21 10.31 12.24 6.82
N SER A 22 10.87 11.07 7.01
CA SER A 22 10.35 10.04 7.90
C SER A 22 11.42 9.65 8.91
N VAL A 23 10.99 9.38 10.13
CA VAL A 23 11.85 8.79 11.16
C VAL A 23 11.56 7.30 11.22
N PHE A 24 12.57 6.49 10.97
CA PHE A 24 12.43 5.04 11.02
C PHE A 24 12.68 4.51 12.42
N ILE A 25 11.70 3.77 12.95
CA ILE A 25 11.82 3.11 14.27
C ILE A 25 11.86 1.60 14.02
N PRO A 26 12.97 0.94 14.39
CA PRO A 26 13.05 -0.51 14.34
C PRO A 26 12.27 -1.12 15.51
N ILE A 27 11.28 -1.94 15.23
CA ILE A 27 10.51 -2.70 16.21
C ILE A 27 10.98 -4.15 16.18
N PRO A 28 11.45 -4.72 17.28
CA PRO A 28 11.92 -6.09 17.31
C PRO A 28 10.75 -7.07 17.09
N LYS A 29 10.93 -8.01 16.18
CA LYS A 29 10.09 -9.20 16.05
C LYS A 29 10.45 -10.22 17.14
N LYS A 30 9.63 -11.25 17.33
CA LYS A 30 9.99 -12.39 18.17
C LYS A 30 11.20 -13.11 17.55
N GLY A 31 12.29 -13.24 18.30
CA GLY A 31 13.50 -13.92 17.84
C GLY A 31 14.78 -13.30 18.39
N ASN A 32 15.91 -13.57 17.74
CA ASN A 32 17.21 -13.06 18.15
C ASN A 32 17.32 -11.56 17.84
N ALA A 33 17.42 -10.73 18.88
CA ALA A 33 17.53 -9.27 18.76
C ALA A 33 18.87 -8.80 18.13
N LYS A 34 19.83 -9.68 17.92
CA LYS A 34 21.12 -9.35 17.28
C LYS A 34 21.06 -9.39 15.74
N GLU A 35 19.99 -9.92 15.19
CA GLU A 35 19.82 -10.04 13.73
C GLU A 35 18.95 -8.92 13.18
N CYS A 36 19.47 -8.15 12.22
CA CYS A 36 18.73 -7.05 11.57
C CYS A 36 17.45 -7.53 10.88
N SER A 37 17.40 -8.77 10.40
CA SER A 37 16.21 -9.40 9.80
C SER A 37 15.04 -9.54 10.77
N ASN A 38 15.32 -9.55 12.08
CA ASN A 38 14.32 -9.67 13.13
C ASN A 38 13.70 -8.33 13.56
N TYR A 39 13.89 -7.29 12.76
CA TYR A 39 13.27 -5.99 13.02
C TYR A 39 12.27 -5.63 11.92
N LEU A 40 11.14 -5.08 12.33
CA LEU A 40 10.19 -4.40 11.47
C LEU A 40 10.47 -2.90 11.55
N THR A 41 10.76 -2.29 10.42
CA THR A 41 10.97 -0.85 10.35
C THR A 41 9.64 -0.15 10.16
N VAL A 42 9.27 0.73 11.11
CA VAL A 42 8.07 1.57 11.03
C VAL A 42 8.50 3.00 10.75
N ALA A 43 7.99 3.57 9.65
CA ALA A 43 8.23 4.97 9.31
C ALA A 43 7.22 5.88 10.02
N LEU A 44 7.70 6.80 10.83
CA LEU A 44 6.90 7.87 11.40
C LEU A 44 6.98 9.10 10.49
N ILE A 45 5.83 9.56 10.07
CA ILE A 45 5.65 10.76 9.26
C ILE A 45 4.79 11.80 10.00
N SER A 46 4.87 13.05 9.59
CA SER A 46 4.09 14.13 10.22
C SER A 46 2.57 13.89 10.07
N HIS A 47 1.79 14.30 11.06
CA HIS A 47 0.32 14.19 10.99
C HIS A 47 -0.27 14.97 9.83
N THR A 48 0.33 16.09 9.45
CA THR A 48 -0.07 16.89 8.29
C THR A 48 0.14 16.13 6.98
N SER A 49 1.26 15.40 6.85
CA SER A 49 1.51 14.52 5.70
C SER A 49 0.46 13.41 5.61
N ILE A 50 0.07 12.81 6.74
CA ILE A 50 -0.95 11.77 6.77
C ILE A 50 -2.29 12.29 6.21
N VAL A 51 -2.67 13.53 6.51
CA VAL A 51 -3.94 14.09 6.01
C VAL A 51 -3.94 14.16 4.49
N ILE A 52 -2.89 14.71 3.87
CA ILE A 52 -2.85 14.80 2.41
C ILE A 52 -2.71 13.41 1.76
N LEU A 53 -1.94 12.50 2.36
CA LEU A 53 -1.84 11.13 1.87
C LEU A 53 -3.20 10.41 1.88
N LYS A 54 -4.04 10.62 2.88
CA LYS A 54 -5.43 10.10 2.90
C LYS A 54 -6.30 10.71 1.81
N ILE A 55 -6.14 12.00 1.52
CA ILE A 55 -6.85 12.65 0.41
C ILE A 55 -6.43 12.04 -0.93
N LEU A 56 -5.12 11.83 -1.12
CA LEU A 56 -4.60 11.21 -2.33
C LEU A 56 -5.05 9.74 -2.45
N GLN A 57 -5.03 8.99 -1.35
CA GLN A 57 -5.55 7.63 -1.29
C GLN A 57 -7.02 7.57 -1.72
N ALA A 58 -7.87 8.46 -1.18
CA ALA A 58 -9.29 8.49 -1.55
C ALA A 58 -9.50 8.81 -3.03
N LYS A 59 -8.67 9.70 -3.61
CA LYS A 59 -8.70 10.00 -5.05
C LYS A 59 -8.22 8.84 -5.90
N LEU A 60 -7.12 8.19 -5.54
CA LEU A 60 -6.59 7.02 -6.25
C LEU A 60 -7.56 5.85 -6.20
N GLN A 61 -8.23 5.64 -5.09
CA GLN A 61 -9.11 4.51 -4.89
C GLN A 61 -10.27 4.48 -5.89
N GLN A 62 -10.69 5.64 -6.41
CA GLN A 62 -11.71 5.73 -7.45
C GLN A 62 -11.26 5.04 -8.75
N TYR A 63 -9.98 5.15 -9.11
CA TYR A 63 -9.41 4.51 -10.30
C TYR A 63 -9.05 3.05 -10.05
N VAL A 64 -8.34 2.79 -8.96
CA VAL A 64 -7.85 1.45 -8.60
C VAL A 64 -9.00 0.45 -8.40
N ASN A 65 -10.12 0.86 -7.81
CA ASN A 65 -11.25 -0.06 -7.58
C ASN A 65 -11.87 -0.63 -8.84
N HIS A 66 -11.77 0.06 -9.98
CA HIS A 66 -12.29 -0.42 -11.27
C HIS A 66 -11.38 -1.47 -11.90
N GLU A 67 -10.07 -1.38 -11.64
CA GLU A 67 -9.06 -2.22 -12.27
C GLU A 67 -8.70 -3.46 -11.44
N LEU A 68 -8.99 -3.42 -10.12
CA LEU A 68 -8.68 -4.55 -9.25
C LEU A 68 -9.62 -5.72 -9.51
N PRO A 69 -9.08 -6.94 -9.75
CA PRO A 69 -9.90 -8.13 -9.92
C PRO A 69 -10.75 -8.40 -8.68
N GLU A 70 -11.95 -8.94 -8.88
CA GLU A 70 -12.89 -9.20 -7.78
C GLU A 70 -12.35 -10.17 -6.72
N VAL A 71 -11.45 -11.06 -7.12
CA VAL A 71 -10.81 -12.02 -6.22
C VAL A 71 -9.87 -11.37 -5.21
N GLN A 72 -9.37 -10.17 -5.49
CA GLN A 72 -8.50 -9.46 -4.56
C GLN A 72 -9.30 -8.91 -3.39
N ALA A 73 -8.97 -9.37 -2.19
CA ALA A 73 -9.59 -8.91 -0.95
C ALA A 73 -8.72 -7.92 -0.17
N GLY A 74 -7.39 -8.04 -0.26
CA GLY A 74 -6.45 -7.18 0.44
C GLY A 74 -6.60 -5.71 0.06
N PHE A 75 -6.59 -4.84 1.08
CA PHE A 75 -6.70 -3.37 0.94
C PHE A 75 -7.97 -2.85 0.25
N ARG A 76 -9.01 -3.68 0.13
CA ARG A 76 -10.31 -3.27 -0.39
C ARG A 76 -11.30 -2.93 0.73
N LYS A 77 -12.08 -1.86 0.53
CA LYS A 77 -13.16 -1.49 1.43
C LYS A 77 -14.23 -2.59 1.45
N ALA A 78 -14.75 -2.89 2.62
CA ALA A 78 -15.78 -3.92 2.86
C ALA A 78 -15.33 -5.36 2.48
N ARG A 79 -14.04 -5.63 2.42
CA ARG A 79 -13.46 -6.96 2.26
C ARG A 79 -12.55 -7.26 3.46
N GLY A 80 -12.98 -8.15 4.34
CA GLY A 80 -12.24 -8.49 5.56
C GLY A 80 -11.57 -9.86 5.51
N THR A 81 -10.65 -10.10 6.43
CA THR A 81 -10.02 -11.41 6.61
C THR A 81 -11.07 -12.49 6.92
N THR A 82 -12.12 -12.16 7.68
CA THR A 82 -13.22 -13.06 8.01
C THR A 82 -13.93 -13.57 6.76
N ASP A 83 -14.16 -12.70 5.76
CA ASP A 83 -14.80 -13.09 4.50
C ASP A 83 -13.96 -14.12 3.75
N GLN A 84 -12.62 -13.94 3.73
CA GLN A 84 -11.71 -14.88 3.08
C GLN A 84 -11.63 -16.23 3.82
N ILE A 85 -11.65 -16.21 5.13
CA ILE A 85 -11.72 -17.43 5.94
C ILE A 85 -13.03 -18.18 5.64
N ASN A 86 -14.14 -17.48 5.58
CA ASN A 86 -15.44 -18.06 5.24
C ASN A 86 -15.44 -18.66 3.83
N ASN A 87 -14.83 -18.01 2.86
CA ASN A 87 -14.67 -18.53 1.50
C ASN A 87 -13.89 -19.84 1.49
N ILE A 88 -12.77 -19.91 2.22
CA ILE A 88 -11.99 -21.15 2.34
C ILE A 88 -12.82 -22.25 3.00
N HIS A 89 -13.51 -21.95 4.08
CA HIS A 89 -14.40 -22.93 4.75
C HIS A 89 -15.50 -23.44 3.82
N TRP A 90 -16.09 -22.54 3.01
CA TRP A 90 -17.09 -22.92 2.02
C TRP A 90 -16.52 -23.85 0.95
N ILE A 91 -15.31 -23.55 0.41
CA ILE A 91 -14.63 -24.41 -0.55
C ILE A 91 -14.35 -25.79 0.03
N ILE A 92 -13.84 -25.86 1.27
CA ILE A 92 -13.58 -27.13 1.96
C ILE A 92 -14.88 -27.94 2.14
N LYS A 93 -15.96 -27.27 2.55
CA LYS A 93 -17.27 -27.91 2.72
C LYS A 93 -17.76 -28.50 1.39
N LYS A 94 -17.68 -27.73 0.30
CA LYS A 94 -18.07 -28.19 -1.03
C LYS A 94 -17.21 -29.35 -1.54
N ALA A 95 -15.91 -29.29 -1.32
CA ALA A 95 -15.03 -30.39 -1.71
C ALA A 95 -15.38 -31.70 -0.98
N LYS A 96 -15.70 -31.63 0.32
CA LYS A 96 -16.18 -32.77 1.09
C LYS A 96 -17.53 -33.32 0.58
N GLU A 97 -18.46 -32.43 0.29
CA GLU A 97 -19.78 -32.76 -0.25
C GLU A 97 -19.69 -33.53 -1.58
N PHE A 98 -18.76 -33.10 -2.46
CA PHE A 98 -18.51 -33.72 -3.75
C PHE A 98 -17.43 -34.82 -3.72
N GLN A 99 -16.90 -35.16 -2.56
CA GLN A 99 -15.82 -36.13 -2.37
C GLN A 99 -14.58 -35.86 -3.25
N LYS A 100 -14.26 -34.59 -3.43
CA LYS A 100 -13.09 -34.15 -4.23
C LYS A 100 -11.96 -33.76 -3.31
N ASN A 101 -10.74 -34.18 -3.66
CA ASN A 101 -9.53 -33.72 -3.02
C ASN A 101 -9.24 -32.28 -3.49
N ILE A 102 -8.88 -31.42 -2.53
CA ILE A 102 -8.41 -30.07 -2.79
C ILE A 102 -7.06 -29.86 -2.12
N TYR A 103 -6.23 -29.05 -2.74
CA TYR A 103 -4.91 -28.70 -2.23
C TYR A 103 -4.84 -27.18 -2.14
N PHE A 104 -4.31 -26.67 -1.02
CA PHE A 104 -4.09 -25.25 -0.81
C PHE A 104 -2.59 -24.97 -0.81
N CYS A 105 -2.18 -23.91 -1.50
CA CYS A 105 -0.85 -23.35 -1.43
C CYS A 105 -0.97 -21.91 -0.94
N PHE A 106 -0.27 -21.58 0.15
CA PHE A 106 -0.22 -20.22 0.70
C PHE A 106 1.14 -19.62 0.41
N LEU A 107 1.14 -18.44 -0.19
CA LEU A 107 2.36 -17.68 -0.49
C LEU A 107 2.36 -16.43 0.39
N ASP A 108 3.40 -16.29 1.20
CA ASP A 108 3.63 -15.12 2.02
C ASP A 108 4.89 -14.40 1.54
N TYR A 109 4.75 -13.09 1.28
CA TYR A 109 5.87 -12.27 0.83
C TYR A 109 6.52 -11.55 2.02
N ASP A 110 7.76 -11.86 2.32
CA ASP A 110 8.53 -11.07 3.28
C ASP A 110 8.80 -9.67 2.72
N LYS A 111 8.50 -8.64 3.51
CA LYS A 111 8.73 -7.23 3.16
C LYS A 111 8.18 -6.82 1.79
N ALA A 112 6.95 -7.25 1.46
CA ALA A 112 6.34 -7.03 0.15
C ALA A 112 6.39 -5.56 -0.33
N PHE A 113 6.27 -4.59 0.58
CA PHE A 113 6.32 -3.17 0.25
C PHE A 113 7.72 -2.65 -0.07
N ASP A 114 8.76 -3.26 0.51
CA ASP A 114 10.16 -2.83 0.30
C ASP A 114 10.67 -3.23 -1.09
N TYR A 115 10.06 -4.25 -1.71
CA TYR A 115 10.43 -4.75 -3.03
C TYR A 115 9.59 -4.19 -4.18
N VAL A 116 8.80 -3.15 -3.94
CA VAL A 116 7.99 -2.52 -5.00
C VAL A 116 8.89 -1.77 -5.97
N ASP A 117 8.90 -2.20 -7.23
CA ASP A 117 9.56 -1.47 -8.32
C ASP A 117 8.75 -0.21 -8.66
N HIS A 118 9.25 0.96 -8.29
CA HIS A 118 8.59 2.23 -8.52
C HIS A 118 8.36 2.50 -10.02
N LYS A 119 9.28 2.11 -10.91
CA LYS A 119 9.12 2.32 -12.36
C LYS A 119 7.91 1.55 -12.88
N LYS A 120 7.77 0.30 -12.45
CA LYS A 120 6.60 -0.53 -12.78
C LYS A 120 5.32 0.02 -12.17
N LEU A 121 5.37 0.50 -10.92
CA LEU A 121 4.24 1.14 -10.26
C LEU A 121 3.70 2.33 -11.06
N TRP A 122 4.58 3.23 -11.52
CA TRP A 122 4.17 4.38 -12.32
C TRP A 122 3.57 3.97 -13.68
N LYS A 123 4.09 2.91 -14.29
CA LYS A 123 3.54 2.37 -15.53
C LYS A 123 2.11 1.84 -15.30
N ILE A 124 1.91 1.03 -14.27
CA ILE A 124 0.60 0.48 -13.91
C ILE A 124 -0.41 1.58 -13.61
N LEU A 125 -0.05 2.60 -12.82
CA LEU A 125 -0.95 3.73 -12.56
C LEU A 125 -1.37 4.47 -13.82
N LYS A 126 -0.47 4.58 -14.80
CA LYS A 126 -0.78 5.17 -16.10
C LYS A 126 -1.72 4.28 -16.93
N GLU A 127 -1.51 2.97 -16.91
CA GLU A 127 -2.39 1.99 -17.56
C GLU A 127 -3.80 1.99 -16.95
N MET A 128 -3.93 2.25 -15.64
CA MET A 128 -5.21 2.43 -14.94
C MET A 128 -5.89 3.77 -15.23
N VAL A 129 -5.44 4.51 -16.24
CA VAL A 129 -6.00 5.83 -16.61
C VAL A 129 -6.05 6.81 -15.42
N THR A 130 -5.10 6.66 -14.49
CA THR A 130 -4.96 7.61 -13.38
C THR A 130 -4.50 8.97 -13.94
N PRO A 131 -5.09 10.10 -13.51
CA PRO A 131 -4.69 11.42 -14.01
C PRO A 131 -3.20 11.68 -13.82
N ASP A 132 -2.53 12.18 -14.86
CA ASP A 132 -1.09 12.47 -14.85
C ASP A 132 -0.70 13.40 -13.69
N HIS A 133 -1.57 14.35 -13.34
CA HIS A 133 -1.36 15.24 -12.21
C HIS A 133 -1.22 14.49 -10.89
N LEU A 134 -2.07 13.48 -10.66
CA LEU A 134 -2.05 12.67 -9.43
C LEU A 134 -0.82 11.76 -9.39
N THR A 135 -0.49 11.13 -10.53
CA THR A 135 0.70 10.29 -10.67
C THR A 135 1.99 11.10 -10.49
N CYS A 136 2.05 12.31 -11.05
CA CYS A 136 3.19 13.20 -10.90
C CYS A 136 3.39 13.63 -9.44
N LEU A 137 2.30 13.98 -8.75
CA LEU A 137 2.33 14.35 -7.34
C LEU A 137 2.90 13.23 -6.45
N LEU A 138 2.50 11.99 -6.72
CA LEU A 138 3.04 10.81 -6.03
C LEU A 138 4.53 10.60 -6.36
N ARG A 139 4.92 10.67 -7.64
CA ARG A 139 6.33 10.54 -8.03
C ARG A 139 7.21 11.57 -7.34
N ASN A 140 6.76 12.81 -7.24
CA ASN A 140 7.50 13.88 -6.56
C ASN A 140 7.64 13.64 -5.05
N LEU A 141 6.72 12.91 -4.42
CA LEU A 141 6.88 12.47 -3.05
C LEU A 141 7.99 11.43 -2.93
N TYR A 142 7.99 10.42 -3.81
CA TYR A 142 8.97 9.33 -3.78
C TYR A 142 10.37 9.76 -4.25
N ALA A 143 10.48 10.68 -5.20
CA ALA A 143 11.77 11.18 -5.69
C ALA A 143 12.66 11.82 -4.60
N GLY A 144 12.09 12.25 -3.48
CA GLY A 144 12.85 12.73 -2.33
C GLY A 144 13.37 11.63 -1.41
N LEU A 145 12.92 10.39 -1.58
CA LEU A 145 13.34 9.26 -0.75
C LEU A 145 14.52 8.50 -1.38
N GLU A 146 14.65 8.53 -2.70
CA GLU A 146 15.71 7.83 -3.45
C GLU A 146 17.10 8.51 -3.32
N SER A 147 17.14 9.75 -2.85
CA SER A 147 18.40 10.53 -2.77
C SER A 147 19.20 10.34 -1.46
N ASN A 148 18.72 9.51 -0.54
CA ASN A 148 19.35 9.30 0.78
C ASN A 148 19.68 7.82 1.08
N SER A 149 19.79 6.98 0.05
CA SER A 149 20.24 5.59 0.16
C SER A 149 21.66 5.42 -0.33
#